data_3a7655746477ce4cfa6f007e51823481
#
_entry.id   3a7655746477ce4cfa6f007e51823481
#
_cell.length_a   1.000
_cell.length_b   1.000
_cell.length_c   1.000
_cell.angle_alpha   90.00
_cell.angle_beta   90.00
_cell.angle_gamma   90.00
#
_symmetry.space_group_name_H-M   'P 1'
#
loop_
_entity.id
_entity.type
_entity.pdbx_description
1 polymer ?
#
loop_
_entity_poly.entity_id
_entity_poly.type
_entity_poly.pdbx_seq_one_letter_code
_entity_poly.pdbx_strand_id
1 'polypeptide(L)' 'RPVEKRINNNVVLKKLRVAFELKDVDMHQVFAEAGFPISKPEMSALFRQPGHKNFRLCGDQLLRNFLKGLTLRVRGA' A
#
# COMPACT_ATOMS: atom_id res chain seq x y z
N ARG A 1 -11.08 -9.46 -23.31
CA ARG A 1 -10.98 -9.23 -22.81
C ARG A 1 -10.91 -8.63 -22.27
N PRO A 2 -11.05 -8.49 -22.18
CA PRO A 2 -10.89 -7.69 -21.69
C PRO A 2 -10.63 -7.27 -20.79
N VAL A 3 -10.34 -7.15 -20.48
CA VAL A 3 -10.14 -6.82 -19.60
C VAL A 3 -9.89 -6.13 -18.90
N GLU A 4 -10.08 -5.68 -18.83
CA GLU A 4 -9.87 -4.94 -18.22
C GLU A 4 -9.89 -4.63 -17.09
N LYS A 5 -10.08 -5.12 -16.58
CA LYS A 5 -9.95 -4.88 -15.37
C LYS A 5 -8.70 -5.14 -14.92
N ARG A 6 -7.78 -4.36 -15.04
CA ARG A 6 -6.57 -4.48 -14.52
C ARG A 6 -6.58 -4.19 -13.14
N ILE A 7 -6.13 -5.05 -12.30
CA ILE A 7 -5.89 -4.79 -10.90
C ILE A 7 -4.55 -4.09 -10.80
N ASN A 8 -4.58 -2.84 -10.44
CA ASN A 8 -3.32 -2.11 -10.28
C ASN A 8 -2.82 -2.24 -8.84
N ASN A 9 -1.60 -1.77 -8.60
CA ASN A 9 -0.96 -1.92 -7.29
C ASN A 9 -1.72 -1.19 -6.17
N ASN A 10 -2.37 -0.10 -6.51
CA ASN A 10 -3.16 0.62 -5.52
C ASN A 10 -4.32 -0.22 -5.01
N VAL A 11 -4.95 -0.96 -5.90
CA VAL A 11 -6.06 -1.85 -5.53
C VAL A 11 -5.55 -2.98 -4.65
N VAL A 12 -4.40 -3.56 -5.02
CA VAL A 12 -3.80 -4.64 -4.23
C VAL A 12 -3.49 -4.12 -2.83
N LEU A 13 -2.90 -2.95 -2.73
CA LEU A 13 -2.54 -2.36 -1.46
C LEU A 13 -3.77 -2.15 -0.58
N LYS A 14 -4.84 -1.66 -1.17
CA LYS A 14 -6.09 -1.43 -0.45
C LYS A 14 -6.69 -2.74 0.04
N LYS A 15 -6.64 -3.77 -0.80
CA LYS A 15 -7.18 -5.06 -0.41
C LYS A 15 -6.37 -5.68 0.73
N LEU A 16 -5.06 -5.52 0.70
CA LEU A 16 -4.22 -6.02 1.78
C LEU A 16 -4.52 -5.31 3.08
N ARG A 17 -4.75 -4.01 3.01
CA ARG A 17 -5.09 -3.25 4.20
C ARG A 17 -6.35 -3.79 4.84
N VAL A 18 -7.37 -4.03 4.04
CA VAL A 18 -8.64 -4.55 4.54
C VAL A 18 -8.49 -5.97 5.05
N ALA A 19 -7.79 -6.81 4.30
CA ALA A 19 -7.62 -8.21 4.66
C ALA A 19 -6.92 -8.39 5.99
N PHE A 20 -5.94 -7.54 6.27
CA PHE A 20 -5.19 -7.62 7.53
C PHE A 20 -5.68 -6.63 8.57
N GLU A 21 -6.78 -5.94 8.26
CA GLU A 21 -7.37 -4.97 9.18
C GLU A 21 -6.37 -3.94 9.67
N LEU A 22 -5.60 -3.40 8.75
CA LEU A 22 -4.56 -2.44 9.08
C LEU A 22 -5.12 -1.03 9.15
N LYS A 23 -4.75 -0.32 10.19
CA LYS A 23 -5.13 1.08 10.32
C LYS A 23 -4.04 1.93 9.70
N ASP A 24 -4.28 3.23 9.58
CA ASP A 24 -3.30 4.12 9.00
C ASP A 24 -1.95 4.02 9.70
N VAL A 25 -1.98 3.93 11.02
CA VAL A 25 -0.76 3.81 11.81
C VAL A 25 -0.04 2.52 11.45
N ASP A 26 -0.80 1.43 11.32
CA ASP A 26 -0.21 0.13 10.98
C ASP A 26 0.41 0.17 9.59
N MET A 27 -0.27 0.77 8.64
CA MET A 27 0.25 0.88 7.29
C MET A 27 1.57 1.65 7.28
N HIS A 28 1.59 2.75 8.02
CA HIS A 28 2.78 3.58 8.11
C HIS A 28 3.94 2.79 8.72
N GLN A 29 3.66 2.00 9.74
CA GLN A 29 4.68 1.18 10.38
C GLN A 29 5.21 0.10 9.46
N VAL A 30 4.33 -0.51 8.67
CA VAL A 30 4.76 -1.55 7.73
C VAL A 30 5.77 -0.99 6.74
N PHE A 31 5.49 0.20 6.21
CA PHE A 31 6.44 0.83 5.29
C PHE A 31 7.74 1.16 5.99
N ALA A 32 7.67 1.64 7.22
CA ALA A 32 8.88 1.99 7.96
C ALA A 32 9.72 0.76 8.25
N GLU A 33 9.07 -0.34 8.63
CA GLU A 33 9.78 -1.58 8.93
C GLU A 33 10.44 -2.18 7.70
N ALA A 34 9.87 -1.90 6.55
CA ALA A 34 10.48 -2.34 5.30
C ALA A 34 11.70 -1.51 4.92
N GLY A 35 12.00 -0.49 5.69
CA GLY A 35 13.12 0.38 5.38
C GLY A 35 12.77 1.46 4.36
N PHE A 36 11.50 1.71 4.17
CA PHE A 36 11.05 2.64 3.16
C PHE A 36 9.93 3.52 3.72
N PRO A 37 10.23 4.34 4.71
CA PRO A 37 9.21 5.17 5.35
C PRO A 37 8.63 6.20 4.37
N ILE A 38 7.34 6.40 4.46
CA ILE A 38 6.68 7.42 3.66
C ILE A 38 5.91 8.34 4.59
N SER A 39 5.65 9.55 4.15
CA SER A 39 4.92 10.51 4.95
C SER A 39 3.43 10.18 4.93
N LYS A 40 2.70 10.75 5.89
CA LYS A 40 1.26 10.55 5.95
C LYS A 40 0.56 11.06 4.69
N PRO A 41 0.89 12.24 4.19
CA PRO A 41 0.27 12.70 2.94
C PRO A 41 0.52 11.77 1.78
N GLU A 42 1.72 11.21 1.69
CA GLU A 42 2.04 10.27 0.61
C GLU A 42 1.20 9.01 0.74
N MET A 43 1.06 8.51 1.95
CA MET A 43 0.27 7.31 2.18
C MET A 43 -1.19 7.57 1.84
N SER A 44 -1.72 8.71 2.25
CA SER A 44 -3.10 9.07 1.93
C SER A 44 -3.31 9.13 0.42
N ALA A 45 -2.34 9.65 -0.30
CA ALA A 45 -2.44 9.78 -1.75
C ALA A 45 -2.56 8.43 -2.43
N LEU A 46 -1.97 7.39 -1.86
CA LEU A 46 -2.03 6.06 -2.41
C LEU A 46 -3.44 5.48 -2.36
N PHE A 47 -4.24 5.95 -1.42
CA PHE A 47 -5.59 5.43 -1.23
C PHE A 47 -6.69 6.34 -1.77
N ARG A 48 -6.32 7.41 -2.46
CA ARG A 48 -7.32 8.27 -3.06
C ARG A 48 -7.85 7.66 -4.34
N GLN A 49 -8.96 8.19 -4.81
CA GLN A 49 -9.52 7.69 -6.06
C GLN A 49 -8.63 8.09 -7.23
N PRO A 50 -8.55 7.24 -8.24
CA PRO A 50 -7.65 7.49 -9.38
C PRO A 50 -7.84 8.84 -10.06
N GLY A 51 -9.02 9.40 -10.05
CA GLY A 51 -9.25 10.70 -10.69
C GLY A 51 -8.86 11.90 -9.84
N HIS A 52 -8.50 11.66 -8.59
CA HIS A 52 -8.17 12.75 -7.69
C HIS A 52 -6.82 13.38 -8.06
N LYS A 53 -6.75 14.71 -7.99
CA LYS A 53 -5.52 15.38 -8.39
C LYS A 53 -4.32 15.04 -7.50
N ASN A 54 -4.59 14.62 -6.27
CA ASN A 54 -3.52 14.23 -5.36
C ASN A 54 -3.31 12.72 -5.32
N PHE A 55 -3.93 12.00 -6.24
CA PHE A 55 -3.74 10.56 -6.33
C PHE A 55 -2.30 10.25 -6.69
N ARG A 56 -1.75 9.22 -6.05
CA ARG A 56 -0.42 8.77 -6.36
C ARG A 56 -0.46 7.31 -6.71
N LEU A 57 0.15 6.96 -7.82
CA LEU A 57 0.20 5.59 -8.27
C LEU A 57 1.22 4.81 -7.45
N CYS A 58 0.82 3.62 -6.99
CA CYS A 58 1.73 2.76 -6.25
C CYS A 58 2.58 1.98 -7.25
N GLY A 59 3.87 2.29 -7.28
CA GLY A 59 4.78 1.58 -8.17
C GLY A 59 5.08 0.17 -7.66
N ASP A 60 5.65 -0.63 -8.55
CA ASP A 60 5.97 -2.01 -8.20
C ASP A 60 6.95 -2.09 -7.04
N GLN A 61 7.93 -1.21 -7.02
CA GLN A 61 8.92 -1.21 -5.96
C GLN A 61 8.30 -0.89 -4.61
N LEU A 62 7.38 0.06 -4.62
CA LEU A 62 6.70 0.43 -3.38
C LEU A 62 5.87 -0.73 -2.86
N LEU A 63 5.16 -1.41 -3.76
CA LEU A 63 4.35 -2.55 -3.36
C LEU A 63 5.23 -3.67 -2.81
N ARG A 64 6.37 -3.93 -3.45
CA ARG A 64 7.28 -4.96 -2.97
C ARG A 64 7.80 -4.64 -1.59
N ASN A 65 8.12 -3.36 -1.34
CA ASN A 65 8.58 -2.94 -0.03
C ASN A 65 7.48 -3.12 1.00
N PHE A 66 6.25 -2.81 0.64
CA PHE A 66 5.13 -3.01 1.54
C PHE A 66 4.96 -4.48 1.90
N LEU A 67 5.04 -5.35 0.89
CA LEU A 67 4.89 -6.78 1.11
C LEU A 67 6.01 -7.32 1.99
N LYS A 68 7.22 -6.82 1.80
CA LYS A 68 8.35 -7.21 2.62
C LYS A 68 8.11 -6.82 4.08
N GLY A 69 7.67 -5.59 4.31
CA GLY A 69 7.39 -5.12 5.65
C GLY A 69 6.26 -5.89 6.30
N LEU A 70 5.22 -6.19 5.52
CA LEU A 70 4.09 -6.94 6.02
C LEU A 70 4.51 -8.36 6.41
N THR A 71 5.36 -8.98 5.60
CA THR A 71 5.88 -10.30 5.89
C THR A 71 6.65 -10.29 7.21
N LEU A 72 7.51 -9.29 7.38
CA LEU A 72 8.29 -9.17 8.60
C LEU A 72 7.38 -8.98 9.82
N ARG A 73 6.33 -8.18 9.66
CA ARG A 73 5.41 -7.93 10.75
C ARG A 73 4.68 -9.19 11.16
N VAL A 74 4.23 -9.96 10.18
CA VAL A 74 3.49 -11.19 10.46
C VAL A 74 4.40 -12.23 11.09
N ARG A 75 5.62 -12.35 10.58
CA ARG A 75 6.54 -13.37 11.08
C ARG A 75 7.20 -12.98 12.40
N GLY A 76 7.37 -11.70 12.61
CA GLY A 76 8.04 -11.23 13.79
C GLY A 76 7.14 -11.09 14.99
N ALA A 77 5.85 -11.29 14.79
CA ALA A 77 4.88 -11.08 15.88
C ALA A 77 5.02 -12.13 17.00
#